data_214d17f0a846b5b85deb434ee4721f33
#
_entry.id   214d17f0a846b5b85deb434ee4721f33
#
_cell.length_a   1.000
_cell.length_b   1.000
_cell.length_c   1.000
_cell.angle_alpha   90.00
_cell.angle_beta   90.00
_cell.angle_gamma   90.00
#
_symmetry.space_group_name_H-M   'P 1'
#
loop_
_entity.id
_entity.type
_entity.pdbx_description
1 polymer ?
#
loop_
_entity_poly.entity_id
_entity_poly.type
_entity_poly.pdbx_seq_one_letter_code
_entity_poly.pdbx_strand_id
1 'polypeptide(L)'
;MSDEHKTNRIVAGLVFLIAFGVYLKTMAPTTSFWDCGEYIATSYTLGVPHPPGAPLYILIGRLFTFLPFWEEIAQRINLISVLSSALTVMLTYLITVRLIKLWKGKLDTPSDRVTTYVGGAVAALSLAFSDTFWFNAVEAEVYAPSMLFTALGIWLALLWMEKHRLPEGNRLLLFVVYLFGLGGGVHLLCWLTIPTILMLMVFTDTNPLKNMLLWVAVPVLFLLGYSTYYLLMVRAGLDPSINLNDPATWESFKYFLQRKQYGEGSTLLSMLDRRADFWGYQIWNMYFKYFFQQFQVTLVSWTATFR
;
A
#
# COMPACT_ATOMS: atom_id res chain seq x y z
N MET A 1 26.83 -14.67 -9.76
CA MET A 1 25.49 -14.68 -9.14
C MET A 1 25.14 -16.13 -8.93
N SER A 2 24.90 -16.58 -7.71
CA SER A 2 24.60 -18.00 -7.43
C SER A 2 23.29 -18.41 -8.09
N ASP A 3 23.17 -19.69 -8.45
CA ASP A 3 21.94 -20.25 -9.09
C ASP A 3 20.71 -20.00 -8.23
N GLU A 4 20.85 -19.94 -6.92
CA GLU A 4 19.77 -19.58 -5.99
C GLU A 4 19.21 -18.18 -6.21
N HIS A 5 20.06 -17.19 -6.40
CA HIS A 5 19.61 -15.83 -6.67
C HIS A 5 18.89 -15.72 -8.02
N LYS A 6 19.35 -16.48 -9.00
CA LYS A 6 18.71 -16.53 -10.32
C LYS A 6 17.32 -17.15 -10.23
N THR A 7 17.21 -18.32 -9.59
CA THR A 7 15.91 -19.02 -9.40
C THR A 7 14.92 -18.13 -8.64
N ASN A 8 15.34 -17.51 -7.53
CA ASN A 8 14.48 -16.63 -6.73
C ASN A 8 13.94 -15.45 -7.57
N ARG A 9 14.78 -14.83 -8.40
CA ARG A 9 14.35 -13.73 -9.28
C ARG A 9 13.38 -14.18 -10.36
N ILE A 10 13.61 -15.36 -10.95
CA ILE A 10 12.72 -15.94 -11.98
C ILE A 10 11.33 -16.18 -11.37
N VAL A 11 11.26 -16.85 -10.21
CA VAL A 11 9.97 -17.13 -9.55
C VAL A 11 9.28 -15.82 -9.14
N ALA A 12 10.01 -14.83 -8.60
CA ALA A 12 9.45 -13.50 -8.30
C ALA A 12 8.84 -12.84 -9.55
N GLY A 13 9.55 -12.89 -10.68
CA GLY A 13 9.06 -12.38 -11.96
C GLY A 13 7.83 -13.13 -12.48
N LEU A 14 7.80 -14.45 -12.34
CA LEU A 14 6.63 -15.25 -12.74
C LEU A 14 5.41 -14.94 -11.88
N VAL A 15 5.57 -14.83 -10.57
CA VAL A 15 4.49 -14.46 -9.65
C VAL A 15 3.94 -13.06 -9.98
N PHE A 16 4.83 -12.10 -10.27
CA PHE A 16 4.42 -10.77 -10.77
C PHE A 16 3.62 -10.87 -12.06
N LEU A 17 4.12 -11.59 -13.07
CA LEU A 17 3.49 -11.69 -14.39
C LEU A 17 2.13 -12.38 -14.34
N ILE A 18 1.97 -13.40 -13.49
CA ILE A 18 0.68 -14.07 -13.27
C ILE A 18 -0.33 -13.08 -12.68
N ALA A 19 0.02 -12.41 -11.58
CA ALA A 19 -0.85 -11.43 -10.93
C ALA A 19 -1.18 -10.26 -11.89
N PHE A 20 -0.16 -9.69 -12.53
CA PHE A 20 -0.32 -8.57 -13.47
C PHE A 20 -1.23 -8.97 -14.65
N GLY A 21 -1.01 -10.13 -15.27
CA GLY A 21 -1.80 -10.58 -16.42
C GLY A 21 -3.27 -10.82 -16.06
N VAL A 22 -3.54 -11.41 -14.88
CA VAL A 22 -4.91 -11.63 -14.40
C VAL A 22 -5.59 -10.30 -14.07
N TYR A 23 -4.96 -9.43 -13.31
CA TYR A 23 -5.54 -8.13 -12.94
C TYR A 23 -5.76 -7.25 -14.18
N LEU A 24 -4.81 -7.23 -15.11
CA LEU A 24 -4.95 -6.47 -16.36
C LEU A 24 -6.14 -6.96 -17.18
N LYS A 25 -6.35 -8.28 -17.26
CA LYS A 25 -7.47 -8.89 -17.98
C LYS A 25 -8.82 -8.64 -17.33
N THR A 26 -8.83 -8.53 -16.00
CA THR A 26 -10.05 -8.33 -15.18
C THR A 26 -10.23 -6.90 -14.71
N MET A 27 -9.36 -5.99 -15.14
CA MET A 27 -9.41 -4.57 -14.82
C MET A 27 -10.75 -3.97 -15.26
N ALA A 28 -11.35 -3.15 -14.40
CA ALA A 28 -12.60 -2.49 -14.70
C ALA A 28 -12.48 -1.64 -16.00
N PRO A 29 -13.39 -1.84 -16.97
CA PRO A 29 -13.29 -1.17 -18.27
C PRO A 29 -13.60 0.33 -18.19
N THR A 30 -14.27 0.77 -17.14
CA THR A 30 -14.65 2.14 -16.86
C THR A 30 -14.63 2.40 -15.34
N THR A 31 -15.37 3.38 -14.88
CA THR A 31 -15.54 3.69 -13.44
C THR A 31 -16.23 2.54 -12.73
N SER A 32 -15.66 2.11 -11.61
CA SER A 32 -16.28 1.16 -10.68
C SER A 32 -17.10 1.87 -9.60
N PHE A 33 -17.44 1.17 -8.52
CA PHE A 33 -18.23 1.71 -7.39
C PHE A 33 -17.37 2.53 -6.42
N TRP A 34 -18.00 3.06 -5.38
CA TRP A 34 -17.40 3.81 -4.29
C TRP A 34 -16.64 5.06 -4.79
N ASP A 35 -15.45 5.30 -4.27
CA ASP A 35 -14.68 6.52 -4.53
C ASP A 35 -13.91 6.50 -5.87
N CYS A 36 -13.99 5.39 -6.65
CA CYS A 36 -13.27 5.23 -7.92
C CYS A 36 -13.54 6.37 -8.89
N GLY A 37 -14.82 6.77 -9.05
CA GLY A 37 -15.20 7.87 -9.93
C GLY A 37 -14.60 9.20 -9.53
N GLU A 38 -14.55 9.46 -8.23
CA GLU A 38 -13.93 10.66 -7.68
C GLU A 38 -12.44 10.68 -7.92
N TYR A 39 -11.74 9.58 -7.65
CA TYR A 39 -10.29 9.50 -7.88
C TYR A 39 -9.92 9.58 -9.36
N ILE A 40 -10.73 9.02 -10.25
CA ILE A 40 -10.55 9.15 -11.71
C ILE A 40 -10.73 10.61 -12.13
N ALA A 41 -11.82 11.26 -11.73
CA ALA A 41 -12.13 12.62 -12.11
C ALA A 41 -11.13 13.62 -11.50
N THR A 42 -10.78 13.48 -10.22
CA THR A 42 -9.80 14.37 -9.58
C THR A 42 -8.38 14.16 -10.11
N SER A 43 -8.00 12.95 -10.49
CA SER A 43 -6.72 12.70 -11.18
C SER A 43 -6.68 13.39 -12.54
N TYR A 44 -7.77 13.32 -13.33
CA TYR A 44 -7.83 13.94 -14.64
C TYR A 44 -7.80 15.47 -14.57
N THR A 45 -8.54 16.07 -13.64
CA THR A 45 -8.65 17.52 -13.47
C THR A 45 -7.59 18.13 -12.56
N LEU A 46 -6.76 17.33 -11.88
CA LEU A 46 -5.97 17.74 -10.73
C LEU A 46 -6.83 18.46 -9.68
N GLY A 47 -8.00 17.88 -9.39
CA GLY A 47 -8.94 18.38 -8.40
C GLY A 47 -8.56 18.02 -6.97
N VAL A 48 -9.40 18.44 -6.02
CA VAL A 48 -9.25 18.14 -4.60
C VAL A 48 -10.34 17.12 -4.21
N PRO A 49 -9.98 15.86 -3.92
CA PRO A 49 -10.93 14.83 -3.50
C PRO A 49 -11.36 15.04 -2.04
N HIS A 50 -12.29 14.18 -1.57
CA HIS A 50 -12.74 14.19 -0.18
C HIS A 50 -11.60 14.03 0.83
N PRO A 51 -11.71 14.63 2.04
CA PRO A 51 -10.68 14.58 3.07
C PRO A 51 -10.40 13.15 3.61
N PRO A 52 -9.13 12.84 3.91
CA PRO A 52 -8.01 13.77 3.97
C PRO A 52 -7.34 14.05 2.62
N GLY A 53 -7.93 13.64 1.51
CA GLY A 53 -7.34 13.72 0.19
C GLY A 53 -6.27 12.63 -0.04
N ALA A 54 -5.88 12.43 -1.26
CA ALA A 54 -4.84 11.47 -1.66
C ALA A 54 -3.88 12.13 -2.67
N PRO A 55 -3.13 13.19 -2.27
CA PRO A 55 -2.41 14.05 -3.21
C PRO A 55 -1.39 13.31 -4.06
N LEU A 56 -0.67 12.36 -3.50
CA LEU A 56 0.29 11.56 -4.28
C LEU A 56 -0.44 10.67 -5.29
N TYR A 57 -1.58 10.07 -4.89
CA TYR A 57 -2.39 9.27 -5.81
C TYR A 57 -2.88 10.11 -6.99
N ILE A 58 -3.40 11.32 -6.72
CA ILE A 58 -3.89 12.25 -7.74
C ILE A 58 -2.77 12.66 -8.71
N LEU A 59 -1.56 12.93 -8.20
CA LEU A 59 -0.40 13.24 -9.04
C LEU A 59 -0.01 12.07 -9.94
N ILE A 60 0.06 10.85 -9.39
CA ILE A 60 0.35 9.64 -10.16
C ILE A 60 -0.77 9.41 -11.18
N GLY A 61 -2.03 9.53 -10.75
CA GLY A 61 -3.19 9.42 -11.63
C GLY A 61 -3.13 10.38 -12.80
N ARG A 62 -2.76 11.64 -12.55
CA ARG A 62 -2.56 12.64 -13.61
C ARG A 62 -1.51 12.19 -14.62
N LEU A 63 -0.38 11.64 -14.19
CA LEU A 63 0.64 11.12 -15.10
C LEU A 63 0.09 9.96 -15.94
N PHE A 64 -0.71 9.08 -15.35
CA PHE A 64 -1.32 7.96 -16.04
C PHE A 64 -2.35 8.39 -17.08
N THR A 65 -3.01 9.54 -16.92
CA THR A 65 -3.92 10.07 -17.96
C THR A 65 -3.23 10.39 -19.28
N PHE A 66 -1.93 10.60 -19.31
CA PHE A 66 -1.14 10.85 -20.54
C PHE A 66 -0.68 9.57 -21.24
N LEU A 67 -0.93 8.38 -20.68
CA LEU A 67 -0.55 7.14 -21.33
C LEU A 67 -1.32 6.97 -22.66
N PRO A 68 -0.67 6.53 -23.73
CA PRO A 68 -1.30 6.39 -25.05
C PRO A 68 -2.09 5.06 -25.20
N PHE A 69 -2.34 4.37 -24.08
CA PHE A 69 -3.10 3.12 -24.04
C PHE A 69 -4.55 3.42 -23.69
N TRP A 70 -5.47 2.68 -24.30
CA TRP A 70 -6.93 2.81 -24.14
C TRP A 70 -7.47 4.24 -24.40
N GLU A 71 -8.68 4.33 -24.87
CA GLU A 71 -9.40 5.60 -25.05
C GLU A 71 -9.94 6.11 -23.70
N GLU A 72 -10.42 5.19 -22.88
CA GLU A 72 -11.02 5.49 -21.59
C GLU A 72 -9.96 5.89 -20.53
N ILE A 73 -10.13 7.10 -19.99
CA ILE A 73 -9.26 7.63 -18.92
C ILE A 73 -9.31 6.73 -17.67
N ALA A 74 -10.49 6.17 -17.37
CA ALA A 74 -10.69 5.29 -16.23
C ALA A 74 -9.72 4.09 -16.28
N GLN A 75 -9.57 3.43 -17.43
CA GLN A 75 -8.66 2.29 -17.58
C GLN A 75 -7.20 2.68 -17.32
N ARG A 76 -6.79 3.87 -17.77
CA ARG A 76 -5.42 4.35 -17.52
C ARG A 76 -5.15 4.52 -16.04
N ILE A 77 -6.14 5.00 -15.27
CA ILE A 77 -6.00 5.22 -13.84
C ILE A 77 -6.15 3.90 -13.06
N ASN A 78 -7.08 3.00 -13.47
CA ASN A 78 -7.19 1.65 -12.91
C ASN A 78 -5.88 0.86 -13.00
N LEU A 79 -5.06 1.11 -14.04
CA LEU A 79 -3.74 0.48 -14.19
C LEU A 79 -2.79 0.76 -13.02
N ILE A 80 -2.97 1.86 -12.28
CA ILE A 80 -2.20 2.15 -11.06
C ILE A 80 -2.40 1.03 -10.03
N SER A 81 -3.66 0.62 -9.82
CA SER A 81 -4.01 -0.45 -8.88
C SER A 81 -3.50 -1.81 -9.37
N VAL A 82 -3.63 -2.10 -10.67
CA VAL A 82 -3.09 -3.32 -11.29
C VAL A 82 -1.59 -3.46 -11.05
N LEU A 83 -0.82 -2.41 -11.35
CA LEU A 83 0.63 -2.41 -11.17
C LEU A 83 1.02 -2.49 -9.69
N SER A 84 0.37 -1.70 -8.84
CA SER A 84 0.67 -1.66 -7.41
C SER A 84 0.38 -3.01 -6.75
N SER A 85 -0.73 -3.65 -7.08
CA SER A 85 -1.10 -4.96 -6.54
C SER A 85 -0.18 -6.07 -7.06
N ALA A 86 0.16 -6.10 -8.34
CA ALA A 86 1.09 -7.09 -8.89
C ALA A 86 2.49 -6.97 -8.26
N LEU A 87 2.98 -5.74 -8.02
CA LEU A 87 4.23 -5.49 -7.30
C LEU A 87 4.14 -5.91 -5.83
N THR A 88 2.99 -5.68 -5.18
CA THR A 88 2.74 -6.14 -3.81
C THR A 88 2.79 -7.66 -3.71
N VAL A 89 2.18 -8.36 -4.65
CA VAL A 89 2.24 -9.84 -4.72
C VAL A 89 3.67 -10.34 -4.89
N MET A 90 4.45 -9.73 -5.78
CA MET A 90 5.87 -10.03 -5.94
C MET A 90 6.67 -9.79 -4.66
N LEU A 91 6.44 -8.66 -3.98
CA LEU A 91 7.09 -8.36 -2.71
C LEU A 91 6.68 -9.34 -1.60
N THR A 92 5.41 -9.75 -1.56
CA THR A 92 4.92 -10.79 -0.64
C THR A 92 5.68 -12.11 -0.84
N TYR A 93 5.89 -12.52 -2.08
CA TYR A 93 6.75 -13.66 -2.40
C TYR A 93 8.17 -13.48 -1.83
N LEU A 94 8.80 -12.35 -2.13
CA LEU A 94 10.16 -12.07 -1.70
C LEU A 94 10.30 -11.99 -0.18
N ILE A 95 9.33 -11.38 0.51
CA ILE A 95 9.24 -11.31 1.97
C ILE A 95 9.12 -12.72 2.54
N THR A 96 8.20 -13.53 2.03
CA THR A 96 7.96 -14.91 2.52
C THR A 96 9.20 -15.77 2.35
N VAL A 97 9.84 -15.75 1.17
CA VAL A 97 11.10 -16.47 0.93
C VAL A 97 12.19 -16.05 1.91
N ARG A 98 12.28 -14.74 2.19
CA ARG A 98 13.27 -14.23 3.15
C ARG A 98 12.98 -14.68 4.58
N LEU A 99 11.72 -14.63 5.02
CA LEU A 99 11.32 -15.12 6.35
C LEU A 99 11.58 -16.62 6.51
N ILE A 100 11.31 -17.44 5.49
CA ILE A 100 11.62 -18.86 5.51
C ILE A 100 13.14 -19.08 5.62
N LYS A 101 13.93 -18.30 4.87
CA LYS A 101 15.40 -18.36 4.96
C LYS A 101 15.94 -17.94 6.33
N LEU A 102 15.37 -16.91 6.93
CA LEU A 102 15.73 -16.50 8.30
C LEU A 102 15.42 -17.59 9.33
N TRP A 103 14.30 -18.30 9.15
CA TRP A 103 13.89 -19.38 10.05
C TRP A 103 14.70 -20.67 9.85
N LYS A 104 14.92 -21.09 8.60
CA LYS A 104 15.63 -22.35 8.27
C LYS A 104 17.15 -22.20 8.28
N GLY A 105 17.69 -21.01 8.07
CA GLY A 105 19.10 -20.77 7.82
C GLY A 105 19.50 -21.10 6.38
N LYS A 106 20.54 -21.93 6.19
CA LYS A 106 21.02 -22.32 4.85
C LYS A 106 20.06 -23.31 4.19
N LEU A 107 19.88 -23.13 2.88
CA LEU A 107 19.09 -24.05 2.04
C LEU A 107 20.03 -25.09 1.40
N ASP A 108 20.47 -26.07 2.20
CA ASP A 108 21.52 -27.00 1.79
C ASP A 108 21.00 -28.10 0.85
N THR A 109 19.71 -28.48 0.97
CA THR A 109 19.12 -29.54 0.15
C THR A 109 18.26 -28.99 -0.98
N PRO A 110 18.10 -29.73 -2.10
CA PRO A 110 17.12 -29.38 -3.14
C PRO A 110 15.70 -29.27 -2.58
N SER A 111 15.32 -30.10 -1.63
CA SER A 111 14.01 -30.06 -0.96
C SER A 111 13.80 -28.74 -0.23
N ASP A 112 14.81 -28.22 0.50
CA ASP A 112 14.70 -26.93 1.19
C ASP A 112 14.48 -25.77 0.21
N ARG A 113 15.16 -25.79 -0.93
CA ARG A 113 15.01 -24.79 -1.98
C ARG A 113 13.61 -24.82 -2.59
N VAL A 114 13.14 -26.01 -2.95
CA VAL A 114 11.79 -26.20 -3.51
C VAL A 114 10.74 -25.74 -2.51
N THR A 115 10.80 -26.22 -1.27
CA THR A 115 9.84 -25.85 -0.21
C THR A 115 9.82 -24.34 0.03
N THR A 116 10.98 -23.68 0.01
CA THR A 116 11.10 -22.24 0.23
C THR A 116 10.46 -21.43 -0.90
N TYR A 117 10.78 -21.77 -2.15
CA TYR A 117 10.28 -21.01 -3.30
C TYR A 117 8.82 -21.31 -3.60
N VAL A 118 8.40 -22.58 -3.47
CA VAL A 118 6.99 -22.96 -3.62
C VAL A 118 6.15 -22.37 -2.49
N GLY A 119 6.62 -22.44 -1.23
CA GLY A 119 5.94 -21.82 -0.10
C GLY A 119 5.77 -20.31 -0.26
N GLY A 120 6.82 -19.63 -0.75
CA GLY A 120 6.73 -18.21 -1.10
C GLY A 120 5.71 -17.92 -2.20
N ALA A 121 5.70 -18.74 -3.28
CA ALA A 121 4.75 -18.59 -4.38
C ALA A 121 3.30 -18.85 -3.92
N VAL A 122 3.08 -19.89 -3.13
CA VAL A 122 1.76 -20.19 -2.56
C VAL A 122 1.25 -19.03 -1.71
N ALA A 123 2.07 -18.49 -0.80
CA ALA A 123 1.67 -17.37 0.03
C ALA A 123 1.31 -16.12 -0.80
N ALA A 124 2.13 -15.79 -1.80
CA ALA A 124 1.90 -14.64 -2.66
C ALA A 124 0.66 -14.80 -3.55
N LEU A 125 0.46 -15.97 -4.14
CA LEU A 125 -0.71 -16.24 -4.98
C LEU A 125 -1.99 -16.39 -4.15
N SER A 126 -1.91 -16.89 -2.92
CA SER A 126 -3.07 -16.87 -2.00
C SER A 126 -3.52 -15.44 -1.71
N LEU A 127 -2.58 -14.50 -1.50
CA LEU A 127 -2.93 -13.08 -1.40
C LEU A 127 -3.52 -12.55 -2.70
N ALA A 128 -2.87 -12.85 -3.84
CA ALA A 128 -3.29 -12.36 -5.16
C ALA A 128 -4.73 -12.73 -5.50
N PHE A 129 -5.15 -13.93 -5.12
CA PHE A 129 -6.49 -14.47 -5.43
C PHE A 129 -7.45 -14.40 -4.24
N SER A 130 -7.11 -13.68 -3.17
CA SER A 130 -8.10 -13.36 -2.14
C SER A 130 -9.08 -12.30 -2.64
N ASP A 131 -10.34 -12.43 -2.28
CA ASP A 131 -11.45 -11.64 -2.82
C ASP A 131 -11.21 -10.13 -2.72
N THR A 132 -11.00 -9.62 -1.51
CA THR A 132 -10.81 -8.18 -1.28
C THR A 132 -9.55 -7.64 -1.94
N PHE A 133 -8.45 -8.40 -1.97
CA PHE A 133 -7.22 -7.93 -2.60
C PHE A 133 -7.37 -7.82 -4.12
N TRP A 134 -8.02 -8.83 -4.74
CA TRP A 134 -8.29 -8.79 -6.17
C TRP A 134 -9.25 -7.66 -6.54
N PHE A 135 -10.33 -7.49 -5.77
CA PHE A 135 -11.28 -6.41 -5.99
C PHE A 135 -10.57 -5.04 -6.07
N ASN A 136 -9.74 -4.72 -5.06
CA ASN A 136 -8.98 -3.47 -5.04
C ASN A 136 -7.84 -3.41 -6.09
N ALA A 137 -7.43 -4.54 -6.65
CA ALA A 137 -6.38 -4.58 -7.67
C ALA A 137 -6.86 -4.13 -9.05
N VAL A 138 -8.16 -4.13 -9.32
CA VAL A 138 -8.73 -3.94 -10.65
C VAL A 138 -9.47 -2.62 -10.85
N GLU A 139 -9.50 -1.77 -9.84
CA GLU A 139 -10.23 -0.50 -9.84
C GLU A 139 -9.39 0.66 -9.27
N ALA A 140 -9.79 1.90 -9.57
CA ALA A 140 -9.07 3.12 -9.18
C ALA A 140 -9.26 3.45 -7.70
N GLU A 141 -8.57 2.73 -6.82
CA GLU A 141 -8.63 2.91 -5.38
C GLU A 141 -7.26 3.12 -4.74
N VAL A 142 -7.21 3.84 -3.64
CA VAL A 142 -5.99 4.15 -2.90
C VAL A 142 -5.40 2.96 -2.14
N TYR A 143 -6.19 1.90 -1.94
CA TYR A 143 -5.78 0.74 -1.13
C TYR A 143 -4.66 -0.06 -1.79
N ALA A 144 -4.75 -0.31 -3.11
CA ALA A 144 -3.72 -1.05 -3.83
C ALA A 144 -2.33 -0.38 -3.76
N PRO A 145 -2.16 0.93 -4.07
CA PRO A 145 -0.88 1.60 -3.87
C PRO A 145 -0.45 1.69 -2.40
N SER A 146 -1.38 1.83 -1.45
CA SER A 146 -1.07 1.81 -0.02
C SER A 146 -0.47 0.47 0.42
N MET A 147 -1.00 -0.66 -0.09
CA MET A 147 -0.45 -1.99 0.16
C MET A 147 0.95 -2.16 -0.45
N LEU A 148 1.23 -1.51 -1.58
CA LEU A 148 2.58 -1.48 -2.14
C LEU A 148 3.57 -0.76 -1.21
N PHE A 149 3.21 0.41 -0.65
CA PHE A 149 4.04 1.10 0.35
C PHE A 149 4.25 0.25 1.61
N THR A 150 3.21 -0.46 2.06
CA THR A 150 3.27 -1.43 3.16
C THR A 150 4.30 -2.54 2.89
N ALA A 151 4.19 -3.21 1.74
CA ALA A 151 5.08 -4.30 1.36
C ALA A 151 6.53 -3.82 1.14
N LEU A 152 6.72 -2.65 0.53
CA LEU A 152 8.04 -2.02 0.38
C LEU A 152 8.66 -1.70 1.74
N GLY A 153 7.90 -1.13 2.68
CA GLY A 153 8.38 -0.84 4.03
C GLY A 153 8.86 -2.09 4.75
N ILE A 154 8.07 -3.17 4.73
CA ILE A 154 8.45 -4.46 5.33
C ILE A 154 9.68 -5.05 4.63
N TRP A 155 9.70 -5.05 3.30
CA TRP A 155 10.83 -5.55 2.51
C TRP A 155 12.14 -4.84 2.84
N LEU A 156 12.10 -3.50 2.89
CA LEU A 156 13.27 -2.70 3.23
C LEU A 156 13.70 -2.86 4.69
N ALA A 157 12.77 -3.03 5.62
CA ALA A 157 13.09 -3.34 7.01
C ALA A 157 13.81 -4.70 7.16
N LEU A 158 13.35 -5.72 6.44
CA LEU A 158 14.03 -7.02 6.39
C LEU A 158 15.41 -6.92 5.73
N LEU A 159 15.57 -6.07 4.70
CA LEU A 159 16.90 -5.77 4.12
C LEU A 159 17.80 -5.06 5.12
N TRP A 160 17.23 -4.14 5.91
CA TRP A 160 17.96 -3.48 6.97
C TRP A 160 18.44 -4.48 8.05
N MET A 161 17.62 -5.43 8.46
CA MET A 161 18.02 -6.48 9.41
C MET A 161 19.28 -7.23 8.96
N GLU A 162 19.45 -7.47 7.67
CA GLU A 162 20.68 -8.13 7.15
C GLU A 162 21.88 -7.19 7.04
N LYS A 163 21.62 -5.89 6.84
CA LYS A 163 22.64 -4.89 6.52
C LYS A 163 22.88 -3.87 7.64
N HIS A 164 22.23 -4.01 8.80
CA HIS A 164 22.27 -3.00 9.88
C HIS A 164 23.69 -2.63 10.34
N ARG A 165 24.63 -3.58 10.26
CA ARG A 165 26.04 -3.35 10.61
C ARG A 165 26.86 -2.66 9.52
N LEU A 166 26.31 -2.52 8.32
CA LEU A 166 26.98 -1.87 7.20
C LEU A 166 26.68 -0.36 7.20
N PRO A 167 27.58 0.48 6.64
CA PRO A 167 27.37 1.93 6.59
C PRO A 167 26.06 2.35 5.89
N GLU A 168 25.58 1.55 4.94
CA GLU A 168 24.32 1.79 4.24
C GLU A 168 23.08 1.39 5.03
N GLY A 169 23.20 0.65 6.13
CA GLY A 169 22.05 0.16 6.91
C GLY A 169 21.11 1.30 7.32
N ASN A 170 21.64 2.35 7.94
CA ASN A 170 20.82 3.50 8.36
C ASN A 170 20.12 4.21 7.19
N ARG A 171 20.72 4.20 5.98
CA ARG A 171 20.09 4.78 4.79
C ARG A 171 18.81 4.05 4.40
N LEU A 172 18.74 2.73 4.61
CA LEU A 172 17.51 1.95 4.37
C LEU A 172 16.37 2.39 5.30
N LEU A 173 16.66 2.59 6.59
CA LEU A 173 15.66 3.10 7.55
C LEU A 173 15.18 4.50 7.16
N LEU A 174 16.09 5.39 6.83
CA LEU A 174 15.76 6.75 6.39
C LEU A 174 14.91 6.73 5.10
N PHE A 175 15.19 5.82 4.20
CA PHE A 175 14.37 5.65 2.99
C PHE A 175 12.98 5.10 3.31
N VAL A 176 12.83 4.17 4.26
CA VAL A 176 11.53 3.71 4.75
C VAL A 176 10.72 4.86 5.33
N VAL A 177 11.35 5.72 6.13
CA VAL A 177 10.69 6.92 6.71
C VAL A 177 10.17 7.85 5.60
N TYR A 178 10.99 8.14 4.61
CA TYR A 178 10.60 8.96 3.45
C TYR A 178 9.44 8.33 2.68
N LEU A 179 9.50 7.01 2.42
CA LEU A 179 8.42 6.27 1.78
C LEU A 179 7.11 6.33 2.57
N PHE A 180 7.16 6.30 3.90
CA PHE A 180 5.96 6.43 4.72
C PHE A 180 5.40 7.86 4.73
N GLY A 181 6.26 8.86 4.61
CA GLY A 181 5.82 10.24 4.34
C GLY A 181 5.06 10.32 3.01
N LEU A 182 5.62 9.78 1.93
CA LEU A 182 4.97 9.70 0.62
C LEU A 182 3.69 8.85 0.66
N GLY A 183 3.75 7.67 1.30
CA GLY A 183 2.63 6.75 1.42
C GLY A 183 1.42 7.37 2.14
N GLY A 184 1.68 8.26 3.11
CA GLY A 184 0.65 9.08 3.73
C GLY A 184 -0.12 9.94 2.73
N GLY A 185 0.53 10.39 1.65
CA GLY A 185 -0.11 11.10 0.54
C GLY A 185 -0.94 10.20 -0.40
N VAL A 186 -0.97 8.89 -0.15
CA VAL A 186 -1.88 7.93 -0.78
C VAL A 186 -2.96 7.52 0.21
N HIS A 187 -2.59 6.83 1.29
CA HIS A 187 -3.50 6.42 2.34
C HIS A 187 -2.74 6.07 3.63
N LEU A 188 -3.31 6.40 4.80
CA LEU A 188 -2.66 6.21 6.10
C LEU A 188 -2.46 4.73 6.51
N LEU A 189 -3.10 3.79 5.81
CA LEU A 189 -3.02 2.35 6.09
C LEU A 189 -1.58 1.82 6.10
N CYS A 190 -0.69 2.36 5.25
CA CYS A 190 0.72 1.96 5.23
C CYS A 190 1.44 2.22 6.57
N TRP A 191 0.97 3.17 7.38
CA TRP A 191 1.55 3.48 8.70
C TRP A 191 1.27 2.41 9.75
N LEU A 192 0.28 1.54 9.54
CA LEU A 192 0.02 0.40 10.44
C LEU A 192 1.19 -0.59 10.51
N THR A 193 2.13 -0.50 9.59
CA THR A 193 3.38 -1.31 9.62
C THR A 193 4.47 -0.70 10.51
N ILE A 194 4.36 0.56 10.93
CA ILE A 194 5.37 1.23 11.78
C ILE A 194 5.66 0.43 13.07
N PRO A 195 4.66 -0.03 13.84
CA PRO A 195 4.91 -0.83 15.03
C PRO A 195 5.71 -2.10 14.74
N THR A 196 5.40 -2.78 13.63
CA THR A 196 6.14 -3.99 13.21
C THR A 196 7.60 -3.66 12.89
N ILE A 197 7.87 -2.57 12.20
CA ILE A 197 9.24 -2.15 11.86
C ILE A 197 10.02 -1.76 13.12
N LEU A 198 9.39 -1.01 14.03
CA LEU A 198 10.00 -0.68 15.33
C LEU A 198 10.32 -1.94 16.14
N MET A 199 9.43 -2.92 16.15
CA MET A 199 9.66 -4.21 16.80
C MET A 199 10.85 -4.93 16.17
N LEU A 200 10.95 -5.00 14.84
CA LEU A 200 12.09 -5.57 14.13
C LEU A 200 13.39 -4.84 14.49
N MET A 201 13.37 -3.50 14.64
CA MET A 201 14.54 -2.73 15.07
C MET A 201 14.95 -3.08 16.49
N VAL A 202 14.02 -3.17 17.44
CA VAL A 202 14.32 -3.52 18.83
C VAL A 202 14.96 -4.90 18.94
N PHE A 203 14.46 -5.88 18.18
CA PHE A 203 14.98 -7.25 18.22
C PHE A 203 16.28 -7.45 17.41
N THR A 204 16.61 -6.54 16.48
CA THR A 204 17.80 -6.66 15.64
C THR A 204 18.96 -5.80 16.17
N ASP A 205 18.74 -4.49 16.26
CA ASP A 205 19.75 -3.51 16.71
C ASP A 205 19.06 -2.20 17.13
N THR A 206 19.28 -1.81 18.39
CA THR A 206 18.76 -0.56 18.94
C THR A 206 19.68 0.66 18.73
N ASN A 207 20.88 0.48 18.18
CA ASN A 207 21.82 1.58 17.98
C ASN A 207 21.26 2.71 17.11
N PRO A 208 20.47 2.46 16.05
CA PRO A 208 19.83 3.56 15.33
C PRO A 208 18.96 4.46 16.22
N LEU A 209 18.28 3.91 17.23
CA LEU A 209 17.45 4.68 18.16
C LEU A 209 18.26 5.58 19.09
N LYS A 210 19.57 5.33 19.25
CA LYS A 210 20.50 6.14 20.06
C LYS A 210 21.22 7.20 19.22
N ASN A 211 21.08 7.19 17.91
CA ASN A 211 21.77 8.10 17.01
C ASN A 211 20.99 9.41 16.88
N MET A 212 21.49 10.48 17.51
CA MET A 212 20.88 11.82 17.49
C MET A 212 20.66 12.38 16.07
N LEU A 213 21.54 12.06 15.12
CA LEU A 213 21.37 12.50 13.72
C LEU A 213 20.12 11.89 13.09
N LEU A 214 19.79 10.64 13.43
CA LEU A 214 18.57 10.00 12.94
C LEU A 214 17.31 10.64 13.50
N TRP A 215 17.33 11.11 14.77
CA TRP A 215 16.21 11.81 15.37
C TRP A 215 15.88 13.14 14.66
N VAL A 216 16.87 13.77 14.03
CA VAL A 216 16.66 14.96 13.20
C VAL A 216 16.26 14.56 11.77
N ALA A 217 16.94 13.56 11.18
CA ALA A 217 16.70 13.15 9.81
C ALA A 217 15.31 12.50 9.60
N VAL A 218 14.81 11.75 10.61
CA VAL A 218 13.51 11.07 10.56
C VAL A 218 12.35 12.07 10.34
N PRO A 219 12.12 13.08 11.19
CA PRO A 219 11.04 14.02 10.96
C PRO A 219 11.22 14.84 9.67
N VAL A 220 12.44 15.22 9.31
CA VAL A 220 12.71 15.96 8.08
C VAL A 220 12.32 15.14 6.85
N LEU A 221 12.76 13.90 6.75
CA LEU A 221 12.45 13.04 5.61
C LEU A 221 10.97 12.65 5.56
N PHE A 222 10.36 12.38 6.72
CA PHE A 222 8.94 12.13 6.79
C PHE A 222 8.13 13.33 6.28
N LEU A 223 8.43 14.54 6.77
CA LEU A 223 7.76 15.78 6.34
C LEU A 223 8.03 16.09 4.87
N LEU A 224 9.23 15.79 4.37
CA LEU A 224 9.54 15.93 2.95
C LEU A 224 8.65 15.01 2.09
N GLY A 225 8.46 13.74 2.48
CA GLY A 225 7.53 12.85 1.79
C GLY A 225 6.07 13.31 1.93
N TYR A 226 5.67 13.69 3.13
CA TYR A 226 4.31 14.14 3.44
C TYR A 226 3.98 15.51 2.82
N SER A 227 4.97 16.28 2.39
CA SER A 227 4.78 17.60 1.77
C SER A 227 3.95 17.57 0.48
N THR A 228 3.70 16.40 -0.11
CA THR A 228 2.74 16.21 -1.20
C THR A 228 1.35 16.75 -0.87
N TYR A 229 0.97 16.84 0.42
CA TYR A 229 -0.28 17.43 0.87
C TYR A 229 -0.41 18.93 0.54
N TYR A 230 0.70 19.67 0.44
CA TYR A 230 0.67 21.07 -0.01
C TYR A 230 0.08 21.23 -1.40
N LEU A 231 0.14 20.19 -2.24
CA LEU A 231 -0.50 20.22 -3.55
C LEU A 231 -2.00 20.51 -3.45
N LEU A 232 -2.70 19.94 -2.45
CA LEU A 232 -4.14 20.15 -2.28
C LEU A 232 -4.46 21.63 -2.00
N MET A 233 -3.68 22.28 -1.14
CA MET A 233 -3.84 23.70 -0.85
C MET A 233 -3.56 24.57 -2.08
N VAL A 234 -2.50 24.27 -2.84
CA VAL A 234 -2.17 24.99 -4.07
C VAL A 234 -3.26 24.80 -5.11
N ARG A 235 -3.76 23.57 -5.25
CA ARG A 235 -4.82 23.26 -6.24
C ARG A 235 -6.15 23.89 -5.86
N ALA A 236 -6.55 23.85 -4.59
CA ALA A 236 -7.76 24.52 -4.10
C ALA A 236 -7.73 26.02 -4.38
N GLY A 237 -6.57 26.68 -4.18
CA GLY A 237 -6.42 28.10 -4.48
C GLY A 237 -6.51 28.47 -5.98
N LEU A 238 -6.50 27.46 -6.87
CA LEU A 238 -6.69 27.64 -8.31
C LEU A 238 -8.14 27.29 -8.76
N ASP A 239 -9.03 27.06 -7.82
CA ASP A 239 -10.43 26.75 -8.03
C ASP A 239 -10.72 25.68 -9.09
N PRO A 240 -10.22 24.43 -8.90
CA PRO A 240 -10.44 23.35 -9.86
C PRO A 240 -11.93 22.95 -9.87
N SER A 241 -12.39 22.33 -10.97
CA SER A 241 -13.78 21.88 -11.16
C SER A 241 -14.28 20.92 -10.07
N ILE A 242 -13.38 20.22 -9.39
CA ILE A 242 -13.65 19.41 -8.19
C ILE A 242 -12.77 19.95 -7.07
N ASN A 243 -13.38 20.62 -6.09
CA ASN A 243 -12.68 21.26 -4.98
C ASN A 243 -13.45 20.98 -3.68
N LEU A 244 -13.33 19.74 -3.18
CA LEU A 244 -14.10 19.33 -2.00
C LEU A 244 -13.52 19.97 -0.73
N ASN A 245 -14.41 20.61 0.04
CA ASN A 245 -14.08 21.31 1.29
C ASN A 245 -13.07 22.46 1.14
N ASP A 246 -12.72 22.87 -0.05
CA ASP A 246 -11.90 24.02 -0.39
C ASP A 246 -10.73 24.32 0.59
N PRO A 247 -9.67 23.49 0.63
CA PRO A 247 -8.55 23.71 1.55
C PRO A 247 -7.57 24.79 1.04
N ALA A 248 -8.07 25.91 0.48
CA ALA A 248 -7.26 26.96 -0.12
C ALA A 248 -6.52 27.83 0.93
N THR A 249 -7.06 27.95 2.13
CA THR A 249 -6.42 28.70 3.22
C THR A 249 -5.76 27.76 4.23
N TRP A 250 -4.80 28.29 5.03
CA TRP A 250 -4.16 27.48 6.06
C TRP A 250 -5.14 26.94 7.11
N GLU A 251 -6.21 27.68 7.40
CA GLU A 251 -7.25 27.25 8.35
C GLU A 251 -8.11 26.13 7.77
N SER A 252 -8.64 26.32 6.54
CA SER A 252 -9.42 25.29 5.85
C SER A 252 -8.57 24.04 5.57
N PHE A 253 -7.29 24.21 5.23
CA PHE A 253 -6.37 23.09 5.03
C PHE A 253 -6.15 22.29 6.33
N LYS A 254 -5.93 22.93 7.48
CA LYS A 254 -5.86 22.20 8.76
C LYS A 254 -7.17 21.47 9.09
N TYR A 255 -8.31 22.14 8.87
CA TYR A 255 -9.62 21.53 9.07
C TYR A 255 -9.80 20.30 8.19
N PHE A 256 -9.39 20.39 6.91
CA PHE A 256 -9.41 19.31 5.94
C PHE A 256 -8.54 18.11 6.37
N LEU A 257 -7.28 18.35 6.77
CA LEU A 257 -6.37 17.30 7.25
C LEU A 257 -6.88 16.62 8.53
N GLN A 258 -7.51 17.38 9.42
CA GLN A 258 -8.09 16.87 10.67
C GLN A 258 -9.40 16.12 10.46
N ARG A 259 -9.93 16.06 9.22
CA ARG A 259 -11.19 15.39 8.88
C ARG A 259 -12.38 15.88 9.72
N LYS A 260 -12.37 17.14 10.17
CA LYS A 260 -13.41 17.72 11.06
C LYS A 260 -14.80 17.74 10.45
N GLN A 261 -14.90 17.72 9.11
CA GLN A 261 -16.20 17.62 8.40
C GLN A 261 -16.95 16.31 8.71
N TYR A 262 -16.28 15.28 9.21
CA TYR A 262 -16.89 14.01 9.62
C TYR A 262 -17.26 13.99 11.12
N GLY A 263 -17.12 15.10 11.83
CA GLY A 263 -17.43 15.28 13.25
C GLY A 263 -16.19 15.32 14.15
N GLU A 264 -16.35 15.86 15.35
CA GLU A 264 -15.24 16.04 16.31
C GLU A 264 -14.67 14.71 16.86
N GLY A 265 -15.34 13.58 16.64
CA GLY A 265 -14.92 12.26 17.11
C GLY A 265 -13.87 11.56 16.25
N SER A 266 -13.28 12.21 15.23
CA SER A 266 -12.30 11.58 14.32
C SER A 266 -10.85 11.58 14.86
N THR A 267 -10.65 11.75 16.14
CA THR A 267 -9.33 11.70 16.78
C THR A 267 -8.87 10.24 16.98
N LEU A 268 -7.56 10.03 17.15
CA LEU A 268 -6.97 8.74 17.53
C LEU A 268 -7.70 8.09 18.74
N LEU A 269 -8.23 8.88 19.65
CA LEU A 269 -8.99 8.41 20.81
C LEU A 269 -10.31 7.75 20.39
N SER A 270 -10.99 8.23 19.34
CA SER A 270 -12.23 7.61 18.85
C SER A 270 -11.99 6.26 18.18
N MET A 271 -10.78 5.96 17.72
CA MET A 271 -10.40 4.64 17.24
C MET A 271 -10.28 3.61 18.36
N LEU A 272 -10.06 4.07 19.59
CA LEU A 272 -10.00 3.22 20.78
C LEU A 272 -11.37 3.03 21.42
N ASP A 273 -12.37 3.81 21.01
CA ASP A 273 -13.75 3.71 21.52
C ASP A 273 -14.47 2.53 20.85
N ARG A 274 -14.82 1.54 21.67
CA ARG A 274 -15.49 0.32 21.21
C ARG A 274 -16.98 0.57 21.06
N ARG A 275 -17.43 0.71 19.83
CA ARG A 275 -18.85 0.90 19.50
C ARG A 275 -19.65 -0.41 19.40
N ALA A 276 -18.99 -1.57 19.53
CA ALA A 276 -19.61 -2.88 19.40
C ALA A 276 -18.93 -3.89 20.32
N ASP A 277 -19.62 -5.00 20.64
CA ASP A 277 -19.10 -6.10 21.43
C ASP A 277 -17.77 -6.62 20.86
N PHE A 278 -16.81 -6.86 21.76
CA PHE A 278 -15.46 -7.26 21.34
C PHE A 278 -15.43 -8.68 20.78
N TRP A 279 -15.98 -9.65 21.49
CA TRP A 279 -15.86 -11.05 21.12
C TRP A 279 -16.80 -11.44 19.98
N GLY A 280 -18.10 -11.14 20.11
CA GLY A 280 -19.10 -11.52 19.13
C GLY A 280 -19.00 -10.70 17.85
N TYR A 281 -18.81 -9.38 17.94
CA TYR A 281 -18.78 -8.54 16.76
C TYR A 281 -17.37 -8.36 16.19
N GLN A 282 -16.42 -7.81 16.98
CA GLN A 282 -15.11 -7.43 16.43
C GLN A 282 -14.26 -8.66 16.10
N ILE A 283 -14.23 -9.67 16.98
CA ILE A 283 -13.43 -10.87 16.73
C ILE A 283 -14.15 -11.85 15.81
N TRP A 284 -15.41 -12.22 16.13
CA TRP A 284 -16.09 -13.23 15.34
C TRP A 284 -16.60 -12.72 14.00
N ASN A 285 -17.43 -11.66 13.99
CA ASN A 285 -18.06 -11.17 12.77
C ASN A 285 -17.09 -10.37 11.89
N MET A 286 -16.23 -9.52 12.47
CA MET A 286 -15.33 -8.70 11.67
C MET A 286 -14.02 -9.41 11.33
N TYR A 287 -13.39 -10.10 12.27
CA TYR A 287 -12.10 -10.73 11.99
C TYR A 287 -12.26 -12.11 11.37
N PHE A 288 -12.83 -13.09 12.08
CA PHE A 288 -12.88 -14.47 11.59
C PHE A 288 -13.79 -14.64 10.38
N LYS A 289 -15.02 -14.12 10.43
CA LYS A 289 -15.96 -14.24 9.31
C LYS A 289 -15.40 -13.56 8.06
N TYR A 290 -14.84 -12.35 8.19
CA TYR A 290 -14.21 -11.63 7.09
C TYR A 290 -13.00 -12.40 6.55
N PHE A 291 -12.13 -12.93 7.41
CA PHE A 291 -11.00 -13.76 7.01
C PHE A 291 -11.41 -14.98 6.19
N PHE A 292 -12.42 -15.73 6.66
CA PHE A 292 -12.89 -16.88 5.91
C PHE A 292 -13.55 -16.53 4.59
N GLN A 293 -14.25 -15.42 4.51
CA GLN A 293 -14.90 -14.94 3.28
C GLN A 293 -13.91 -14.61 2.15
N GLN A 294 -12.65 -14.28 2.46
CA GLN A 294 -11.64 -13.96 1.45
C GLN A 294 -11.38 -15.10 0.44
N PHE A 295 -11.66 -16.34 0.83
CA PHE A 295 -11.39 -17.53 0.03
C PHE A 295 -12.66 -18.31 -0.32
N GLN A 296 -13.83 -17.80 0.07
CA GLN A 296 -15.10 -18.38 -0.34
C GLN A 296 -15.44 -17.90 -1.75
N VAL A 297 -15.27 -18.78 -2.74
CA VAL A 297 -15.74 -18.52 -4.11
C VAL A 297 -17.27 -18.57 -4.09
N THR A 298 -17.90 -17.45 -3.83
CA THR A 298 -19.32 -17.27 -4.12
C THR A 298 -19.44 -16.98 -5.62
N LEU A 299 -19.81 -17.96 -6.42
CA LEU A 299 -20.09 -17.85 -7.86
C LEU A 299 -21.02 -16.68 -8.23
N VAL A 300 -21.69 -16.09 -7.25
CA VAL A 300 -22.64 -14.98 -7.39
C VAL A 300 -21.98 -13.62 -7.48
N SER A 301 -20.80 -13.42 -6.84
CA SER A 301 -20.15 -12.11 -6.81
C SER A 301 -19.48 -11.74 -8.15
N TRP A 302 -18.97 -12.70 -8.88
CA TRP A 302 -18.23 -12.48 -10.14
C TRP A 302 -19.12 -12.20 -11.35
N THR A 303 -20.36 -12.70 -11.36
CA THR A 303 -21.30 -12.48 -12.48
C THR A 303 -22.07 -11.17 -12.37
N ALA A 304 -22.16 -10.55 -11.19
CA ALA A 304 -22.86 -9.29 -10.99
C ALA A 304 -21.98 -8.05 -11.28
N THR A 305 -20.64 -8.19 -11.22
CA THR A 305 -19.70 -7.07 -11.38
C THR A 305 -19.35 -6.79 -12.86
N PHE A 306 -19.64 -7.74 -13.77
CA PHE A 306 -19.26 -7.66 -15.20
C PHE A 306 -20.44 -7.77 -16.18
N ARG A 307 -21.66 -7.44 -15.73
CA ARG A 307 -22.82 -7.25 -16.63
C ARG A 307 -23.23 -5.80 -16.73
#